data_7569e3c3cd9cca7457af093f148ea73b
#
_entry.id   7569e3c3cd9cca7457af093f148ea73b
#
_cell.length_a   1.000
_cell.length_b   1.000
_cell.length_c   1.000
_cell.angle_alpha   90.00
_cell.angle_beta   90.00
_cell.angle_gamma   90.00
#
_symmetry.space_group_name_H-M   'P 1'
#
loop_
_entity.id
_entity.type
_entity.pdbx_description
1 polymer ?
#
loop_
_entity_poly.entity_id
_entity_poly.type
_entity_poly.pdbx_seq_one_letter_code
_entity_poly.pdbx_strand_id
1 'polypeptide(L)'
;MGLEMAGFRHLLLVEYEKDYCESLKRNRPEWDVRCMDVRVFDGKPYRGMVDLLAGGVPCPPFSVAGKQLGPEDERDLFPQMLRLVEEIDPRIVMIENVRGFLGKQFDAYRSSIIARLNKLGYNVHLRLLNASDYGVPQLRPRAIIIGVRTDIYDMFTFPQPHPEKTQTVGNALFDLMAANGWKGALRWRETANKIAPTLVGGSKKHGGPDLGPTRARNAWLEMGIDGRGIANDAPSADFEGVARLTPRMMARLQGFPDDWQFADRKTTACRMIGNAFPPPVAKEVGQKIKQVLDYASIDSRSTEDVPRRAFG
;
A
#
# COMPACT_ATOMS: atom_id res chain seq x y z
N MET A 1 -4.82 4.97 -6.58
CA MET A 1 -6.13 4.29 -6.59
C MET A 1 -6.81 4.33 -5.20
N GLY A 2 -6.33 3.69 -4.12
CA GLY A 2 -7.05 3.67 -2.83
C GLY A 2 -7.37 5.08 -2.28
N LEU A 3 -6.43 6.03 -2.36
CA LEU A 3 -6.68 7.42 -1.98
C LEU A 3 -7.68 8.12 -2.94
N GLU A 4 -7.64 7.80 -4.24
CA GLU A 4 -8.64 8.25 -5.21
C GLU A 4 -10.06 7.77 -4.81
N MET A 5 -10.18 6.48 -4.41
CA MET A 5 -11.44 5.91 -3.89
C MET A 5 -11.91 6.59 -2.58
N ALA A 6 -11.00 7.20 -1.82
CA ALA A 6 -11.31 8.01 -0.65
C ALA A 6 -11.68 9.47 -0.99
N GLY A 7 -11.68 9.84 -2.27
CA GLY A 7 -12.04 11.17 -2.76
C GLY A 7 -10.87 12.15 -2.85
N PHE A 8 -9.62 11.68 -2.84
CA PHE A 8 -8.46 12.52 -3.14
C PHE A 8 -8.22 12.63 -4.65
N ARG A 9 -7.89 13.82 -5.11
CA ARG A 9 -7.37 14.07 -6.44
C ARG A 9 -5.84 14.10 -6.39
N HIS A 10 -5.20 13.31 -7.22
CA HIS A 10 -3.75 13.32 -7.32
C HIS A 10 -3.27 14.58 -8.06
N LEU A 11 -2.40 15.35 -7.41
CA LEU A 11 -1.71 16.48 -8.03
C LEU A 11 -0.59 15.95 -8.94
N LEU A 12 0.23 15.03 -8.40
CA LEU A 12 1.24 14.31 -9.16
C LEU A 12 1.65 13.02 -8.43
N LEU A 13 2.26 12.09 -9.18
CA LEU A 13 2.89 10.88 -8.65
C LEU A 13 4.35 10.80 -9.12
N VAL A 14 5.26 10.45 -8.21
CA VAL A 14 6.67 10.18 -8.52
C VAL A 14 6.90 8.68 -8.38
N GLU A 15 7.37 8.04 -9.44
CA GLU A 15 7.67 6.61 -9.47
C GLU A 15 8.99 6.39 -10.23
N TYR A 16 9.85 5.51 -9.72
CA TYR A 16 11.16 5.25 -10.29
C TYR A 16 11.13 4.18 -11.39
N GLU A 17 10.32 3.15 -11.22
CA GLU A 17 10.28 2.00 -12.12
C GLU A 17 9.45 2.32 -13.37
N LYS A 18 10.08 2.30 -14.54
CA LYS A 18 9.44 2.65 -15.82
C LYS A 18 8.16 1.84 -16.08
N ASP A 19 8.20 0.51 -15.87
CA ASP A 19 7.04 -0.36 -16.07
C ASP A 19 5.87 0.03 -15.15
N TYR A 20 6.17 0.55 -13.94
CA TYR A 20 5.15 1.00 -12.99
C TYR A 20 4.55 2.32 -13.44
N CYS A 21 5.38 3.25 -13.93
CA CYS A 21 4.91 4.51 -14.52
C CYS A 21 3.98 4.26 -15.71
N GLU A 22 4.35 3.35 -16.60
CA GLU A 22 3.54 2.97 -17.78
C GLU A 22 2.20 2.36 -17.36
N SER A 23 2.20 1.48 -16.35
CA SER A 23 0.98 0.91 -15.80
C SER A 23 0.06 1.99 -15.19
N LEU A 24 0.60 2.92 -14.43
CA LEU A 24 -0.17 4.03 -13.85
C LEU A 24 -0.82 4.89 -14.95
N LYS A 25 -0.06 5.30 -15.95
CA LYS A 25 -0.55 6.09 -17.09
C LYS A 25 -1.59 5.35 -17.93
N ARG A 26 -1.45 4.03 -18.09
CA ARG A 26 -2.41 3.19 -18.81
C ARG A 26 -3.76 3.13 -18.09
N ASN A 27 -3.75 3.02 -16.76
CA ASN A 27 -4.97 2.93 -15.95
C ASN A 27 -5.60 4.29 -15.67
N ARG A 28 -4.79 5.36 -15.65
CA ARG A 28 -5.22 6.74 -15.34
C ARG A 28 -4.44 7.72 -16.20
N PRO A 29 -4.83 7.90 -17.46
CA PRO A 29 -4.15 8.80 -18.39
C PRO A 29 -4.11 10.26 -17.93
N GLU A 30 -5.07 10.64 -17.07
CA GLU A 30 -5.20 11.99 -16.51
C GLU A 30 -4.25 12.28 -15.35
N TRP A 31 -3.58 11.26 -14.80
CA TRP A 31 -2.63 11.47 -13.72
C TRP A 31 -1.29 12.00 -14.23
N ASP A 32 -0.75 13.05 -13.58
CA ASP A 32 0.64 13.48 -13.79
C ASP A 32 1.60 12.48 -13.14
N VAL A 33 2.04 11.47 -13.91
CA VAL A 33 2.99 10.46 -13.45
C VAL A 33 4.38 10.81 -13.97
N ARG A 34 5.27 11.19 -13.05
CA ARG A 34 6.67 11.49 -13.32
C ARG A 34 7.55 10.28 -13.04
N CYS A 35 8.15 9.75 -14.10
CA CYS A 35 9.05 8.60 -14.02
C CYS A 35 10.46 9.10 -13.70
N MET A 36 10.78 9.20 -12.40
CA MET A 36 12.05 9.74 -11.95
C MET A 36 12.40 9.28 -10.53
N ASP A 37 13.67 9.43 -10.16
CA ASP A 37 14.11 9.18 -8.79
C ASP A 37 13.62 10.30 -7.86
N VAL A 38 12.99 9.92 -6.76
CA VAL A 38 12.50 10.87 -5.75
C VAL A 38 13.63 11.71 -5.13
N ARG A 39 14.87 11.23 -5.17
CA ARG A 39 16.03 11.97 -4.65
C ARG A 39 16.33 13.27 -5.42
N VAL A 40 15.99 13.30 -6.71
CA VAL A 40 16.18 14.48 -7.55
C VAL A 40 14.89 15.29 -7.78
N PHE A 41 13.77 14.84 -7.20
CA PHE A 41 12.52 15.56 -7.28
C PHE A 41 12.56 16.78 -6.33
N ASP A 42 12.25 17.96 -6.87
CA ASP A 42 12.12 19.21 -6.10
C ASP A 42 10.67 19.39 -5.65
N GLY A 43 10.43 19.36 -4.34
CA GLY A 43 9.10 19.55 -3.74
C GLY A 43 8.70 21.02 -3.53
N LYS A 44 9.66 21.94 -3.54
CA LYS A 44 9.43 23.35 -3.20
C LYS A 44 8.35 24.06 -4.04
N PRO A 45 8.23 23.81 -5.38
CA PRO A 45 7.16 24.40 -6.18
C PRO A 45 5.74 24.01 -5.76
N TYR A 46 5.60 22.95 -4.95
CA TYR A 46 4.31 22.43 -4.47
C TYR A 46 3.96 22.88 -3.06
N ARG A 47 4.79 23.75 -2.45
CA ARG A 47 4.57 24.26 -1.09
C ARG A 47 3.20 24.92 -0.97
N GLY A 48 2.42 24.49 0.03
CA GLY A 48 1.08 25.01 0.30
C GLY A 48 -0.01 24.57 -0.68
N MET A 49 0.34 23.71 -1.68
CA MET A 49 -0.61 23.21 -2.67
C MET A 49 -1.12 21.80 -2.38
N VAL A 50 -0.54 21.11 -1.40
CA VAL A 50 -0.74 19.68 -1.14
C VAL A 50 -1.40 19.49 0.23
N ASP A 51 -2.61 18.94 0.24
CA ASP A 51 -3.26 18.55 1.49
C ASP A 51 -2.64 17.28 2.08
N LEU A 52 -2.33 16.29 1.23
CA LEU A 52 -1.81 14.99 1.64
C LEU A 52 -0.56 14.62 0.84
N LEU A 53 0.59 14.48 1.52
CA LEU A 53 1.76 13.79 0.99
C LEU A 53 1.76 12.34 1.45
N ALA A 54 1.67 11.39 0.51
CA ALA A 54 1.62 9.97 0.81
C ALA A 54 2.75 9.19 0.13
N GLY A 55 3.36 8.22 0.83
CA GLY A 55 4.41 7.38 0.26
C GLY A 55 4.56 6.03 0.95
N GLY A 56 4.83 4.98 0.15
CA GLY A 56 5.33 3.69 0.63
C GLY A 56 6.86 3.70 0.58
N VAL A 57 7.48 3.99 1.71
CA VAL A 57 8.93 4.16 1.78
C VAL A 57 9.61 2.80 1.97
N PRO A 58 10.56 2.38 1.10
CA PRO A 58 11.29 1.14 1.33
C PRO A 58 12.03 1.19 2.67
N CYS A 59 11.87 0.11 3.45
CA CYS A 59 12.61 -0.06 4.70
C CYS A 59 14.03 -0.55 4.39
N PRO A 60 15.08 0.05 4.95
CA PRO A 60 16.41 -0.48 4.83
C PRO A 60 16.45 -1.93 5.29
N PRO A 61 17.09 -2.86 4.55
CA PRO A 61 17.21 -4.23 5.02
C PRO A 61 18.18 -4.27 6.20
N PHE A 62 17.66 -4.24 7.40
CA PHE A 62 18.39 -4.73 8.59
C PHE A 62 18.33 -6.27 8.56
N SER A 63 18.82 -6.88 7.48
CA SER A 63 18.97 -8.32 7.45
C SER A 63 20.22 -8.67 8.26
N VAL A 64 20.05 -9.60 9.20
CA VAL A 64 21.11 -10.21 10.01
C VAL A 64 22.25 -10.83 9.15
N ALA A 65 22.04 -10.96 7.84
CA ALA A 65 22.95 -11.54 6.86
C ALA A 65 23.65 -10.51 5.94
N GLY A 66 23.42 -9.20 6.10
CA GLY A 66 24.04 -8.14 5.29
C GLY A 66 24.77 -7.13 6.15
N LYS A 67 25.73 -6.40 5.58
CA LYS A 67 26.38 -5.25 6.23
C LYS A 67 25.27 -4.34 6.77
N GLN A 68 25.22 -4.16 8.09
CA GLN A 68 24.29 -3.24 8.76
C GLN A 68 24.68 -1.80 8.42
N LEU A 69 24.27 -1.32 7.26
CA LEU A 69 24.63 0.02 6.78
C LEU A 69 23.77 1.12 7.45
N GLY A 70 22.74 0.74 8.21
CA GLY A 70 21.93 1.70 8.95
C GLY A 70 21.39 2.84 8.08
N PRO A 71 21.47 4.11 8.55
CA PRO A 71 21.00 5.30 7.82
C PRO A 71 21.75 5.61 6.51
N GLU A 72 22.87 4.95 6.24
CA GLU A 72 23.70 5.12 5.04
C GLU A 72 23.34 4.15 3.90
N ASP A 73 22.27 3.34 4.05
CA ASP A 73 21.81 2.45 2.98
C ASP A 73 21.13 3.28 1.88
N GLU A 74 21.66 3.23 0.66
CA GLU A 74 21.10 3.93 -0.51
C GLU A 74 19.64 3.59 -0.80
N ARG A 75 19.11 2.49 -0.23
CA ARG A 75 17.71 2.07 -0.36
C ARG A 75 16.81 2.73 0.67
N ASP A 76 17.38 3.41 1.68
CA ASP A 76 16.61 4.17 2.65
C ASP A 76 16.08 5.47 2.01
N LEU A 77 14.77 5.55 1.83
CA LEU A 77 14.11 6.75 1.32
C LEU A 77 13.36 7.54 2.39
N PHE A 78 13.44 7.18 3.67
CA PHE A 78 12.88 8.01 4.75
C PHE A 78 13.49 9.42 4.79
N PRO A 79 14.83 9.61 4.61
CA PRO A 79 15.39 10.96 4.53
C PRO A 79 14.78 11.79 3.39
N GLN A 80 14.48 11.16 2.25
CA GLN A 80 13.83 11.86 1.12
C GLN A 80 12.37 12.19 1.42
N MET A 81 11.64 11.28 2.07
CA MET A 81 10.27 11.55 2.50
C MET A 81 10.22 12.74 3.47
N LEU A 82 11.11 12.79 4.46
CA LEU A 82 11.20 13.89 5.43
C LEU A 82 11.63 15.21 4.77
N ARG A 83 12.54 15.16 3.79
CA ARG A 83 12.90 16.33 2.96
C ARG A 83 11.68 16.87 2.21
N LEU A 84 10.90 16.00 1.58
CA LEU A 84 9.69 16.40 0.86
C LEU A 84 8.61 16.94 1.80
N VAL A 85 8.47 16.41 3.01
CA VAL A 85 7.60 17.00 4.04
C VAL A 85 8.01 18.44 4.35
N GLU A 86 9.31 18.70 4.51
CA GLU A 86 9.83 20.04 4.79
C GLU A 86 9.68 21.01 3.59
N GLU A 87 9.89 20.54 2.37
CA GLU A 87 9.80 21.33 1.14
C GLU A 87 8.34 21.67 0.78
N ILE A 88 7.46 20.67 0.83
CA ILE A 88 6.05 20.78 0.40
C ILE A 88 5.17 21.37 1.50
N ASP A 89 5.48 21.10 2.76
CA ASP A 89 4.72 21.50 3.95
C ASP A 89 3.23 21.09 3.85
N PRO A 90 2.93 19.80 3.62
CA PRO A 90 1.57 19.32 3.43
C PRO A 90 0.77 19.43 4.74
N ARG A 91 -0.55 19.50 4.65
CA ARG A 91 -1.42 19.51 5.84
C ARG A 91 -1.38 18.17 6.59
N ILE A 92 -1.28 17.07 5.86
CA ILE A 92 -1.18 15.71 6.40
C ILE A 92 -0.11 14.92 5.66
N VAL A 93 0.62 14.08 6.39
CA VAL A 93 1.60 13.12 5.88
C VAL A 93 1.10 11.71 6.14
N MET A 94 1.20 10.81 5.15
CA MET A 94 0.93 9.38 5.30
C MET A 94 2.13 8.57 4.82
N ILE A 95 2.72 7.77 5.70
CA ILE A 95 3.84 6.87 5.34
C ILE A 95 3.42 5.42 5.61
N GLU A 96 3.55 4.58 4.60
CA GLU A 96 3.32 3.14 4.72
C GLU A 96 4.64 2.38 4.77
N ASN A 97 4.67 1.33 5.59
CA ASN A 97 5.81 0.42 5.66
C ASN A 97 5.40 -1.00 6.05
N VAL A 98 6.31 -1.94 5.91
CA VAL A 98 6.09 -3.33 6.33
C VAL A 98 6.08 -3.47 7.86
N ARG A 99 5.42 -4.54 8.38
CA ARG A 99 5.39 -4.85 9.81
C ARG A 99 6.78 -4.85 10.48
N GLY A 100 7.81 -5.32 9.74
CA GLY A 100 9.18 -5.38 10.23
C GLY A 100 9.72 -4.05 10.75
N PHE A 101 9.24 -2.92 10.24
CA PHE A 101 9.57 -1.57 10.70
C PHE A 101 9.22 -1.33 12.19
N LEU A 102 8.29 -2.09 12.76
CA LEU A 102 7.92 -2.03 14.18
C LEU A 102 8.80 -2.93 15.06
N GLY A 103 9.75 -3.66 14.50
CA GLY A 103 10.67 -4.50 15.26
C GLY A 103 11.61 -3.66 16.15
N LYS A 104 12.04 -4.25 17.26
CA LYS A 104 12.92 -3.58 18.27
C LYS A 104 14.20 -3.01 17.66
N GLN A 105 14.77 -3.67 16.65
CA GLN A 105 15.97 -3.20 15.95
C GLN A 105 15.79 -1.84 15.25
N PHE A 106 14.55 -1.41 15.02
CA PHE A 106 14.21 -0.12 14.40
C PHE A 106 13.75 0.94 15.41
N ASP A 107 13.73 0.65 16.71
CA ASP A 107 13.16 1.57 17.71
C ASP A 107 13.82 2.95 17.67
N ALA A 108 15.16 3.01 17.70
CA ALA A 108 15.90 4.28 17.65
C ALA A 108 15.65 5.01 16.31
N TYR A 109 15.70 4.28 15.19
CA TYR A 109 15.47 4.86 13.87
C TYR A 109 14.03 5.39 13.71
N ARG A 110 13.03 4.60 14.12
CA ARG A 110 11.63 5.02 14.12
C ARG A 110 11.40 6.25 15.02
N SER A 111 12.01 6.27 16.19
CA SER A 111 11.94 7.42 17.11
C SER A 111 12.54 8.67 16.48
N SER A 112 13.65 8.56 15.72
CA SER A 112 14.25 9.70 15.03
C SER A 112 13.35 10.26 13.93
N ILE A 113 12.64 9.39 13.18
CA ILE A 113 11.66 9.80 12.16
C ILE A 113 10.50 10.56 12.82
N ILE A 114 9.93 10.00 13.90
CA ILE A 114 8.83 10.63 14.64
C ILE A 114 9.28 11.99 15.22
N ALA A 115 10.46 12.05 15.85
CA ALA A 115 11.01 13.29 16.38
C ALA A 115 11.23 14.35 15.29
N ARG A 116 11.65 13.95 14.08
CA ARG A 116 11.81 14.88 12.95
C ARG A 116 10.47 15.41 12.47
N LEU A 117 9.43 14.56 12.35
CA LEU A 117 8.08 14.98 12.00
C LEU A 117 7.51 15.95 13.07
N ASN A 118 7.68 15.63 14.35
CA ASN A 118 7.26 16.52 15.43
C ASN A 118 7.96 17.89 15.35
N LYS A 119 9.28 17.90 15.07
CA LYS A 119 10.05 19.14 14.87
C LYS A 119 9.56 19.95 13.66
N LEU A 120 9.04 19.27 12.63
CA LEU A 120 8.44 19.90 11.46
C LEU A 120 6.99 20.38 11.71
N GLY A 121 6.47 20.22 12.94
CA GLY A 121 5.15 20.71 13.33
C GLY A 121 4.01 19.73 13.09
N TYR A 122 4.26 18.40 13.15
CA TYR A 122 3.23 17.37 12.98
C TYR A 122 3.00 16.59 14.28
N ASN A 123 1.74 16.38 14.63
CA ASN A 123 1.32 15.33 15.58
C ASN A 123 1.35 13.98 14.88
N VAL A 124 2.00 12.99 15.48
CA VAL A 124 2.26 11.71 14.80
C VAL A 124 1.48 10.57 15.42
N HIS A 125 0.70 9.88 14.60
CA HIS A 125 -0.02 8.64 14.92
C HIS A 125 0.64 7.47 14.20
N LEU A 126 0.83 6.35 14.90
CA LEU A 126 1.40 5.12 14.35
C LEU A 126 0.55 3.93 14.74
N ARG A 127 0.15 3.11 13.76
CA ARG A 127 -0.58 1.85 14.01
C ARG A 127 -0.19 0.78 13.00
N LEU A 128 -0.23 -0.48 13.45
CA LEU A 128 -0.20 -1.64 12.59
C LEU A 128 -1.63 -1.97 12.15
N LEU A 129 -1.89 -1.96 10.85
CA LEU A 129 -3.16 -2.39 10.25
C LEU A 129 -2.95 -3.71 9.52
N ASN A 130 -3.91 -4.62 9.59
CA ASN A 130 -3.88 -5.85 8.82
C ASN A 130 -4.93 -5.76 7.70
N ALA A 131 -4.54 -6.04 6.47
CA ALA A 131 -5.41 -5.87 5.30
C ALA A 131 -6.70 -6.72 5.39
N SER A 132 -6.64 -7.89 6.03
CA SER A 132 -7.83 -8.71 6.27
C SER A 132 -8.89 -8.02 7.14
N ASP A 133 -8.51 -7.06 7.96
CA ASP A 133 -9.46 -6.32 8.79
C ASP A 133 -10.29 -5.31 7.98
N TYR A 134 -9.98 -5.15 6.69
CA TYR A 134 -10.58 -4.17 5.77
C TYR A 134 -11.08 -4.81 4.46
N GLY A 135 -11.52 -6.06 4.52
CA GLY A 135 -12.13 -6.76 3.38
C GLY A 135 -11.16 -7.34 2.36
N VAL A 136 -9.84 -7.26 2.59
CA VAL A 136 -8.83 -7.85 1.71
C VAL A 136 -8.60 -9.31 2.11
N PRO A 137 -8.75 -10.31 1.21
CA PRO A 137 -8.62 -11.73 1.56
C PRO A 137 -7.16 -12.16 1.79
N GLN A 138 -6.39 -11.36 2.53
CA GLN A 138 -4.96 -11.55 2.75
C GLN A 138 -4.52 -11.06 4.13
N LEU A 139 -3.79 -11.90 4.87
CA LEU A 139 -3.08 -11.52 6.08
C LEU A 139 -1.86 -10.66 5.71
N ARG A 140 -2.05 -9.35 5.60
CA ARG A 140 -1.01 -8.41 5.18
C ARG A 140 -0.89 -7.24 6.17
N PRO A 141 -0.09 -7.40 7.23
CA PRO A 141 0.13 -6.32 8.19
C PRO A 141 1.02 -5.22 7.60
N ARG A 142 0.61 -3.96 7.83
CA ARG A 142 1.31 -2.75 7.42
C ARG A 142 1.36 -1.73 8.54
N ALA A 143 2.55 -1.18 8.78
CA ALA A 143 2.73 -0.05 9.68
C ALA A 143 2.35 1.24 8.93
N ILE A 144 1.44 2.01 9.51
CA ILE A 144 0.99 3.28 8.94
C ILE A 144 1.32 4.40 9.91
N ILE A 145 2.06 5.39 9.43
CA ILE A 145 2.36 6.64 10.13
C ILE A 145 1.51 7.74 9.50
N ILE A 146 0.79 8.47 10.33
CA ILE A 146 0.05 9.68 9.94
C ILE A 146 0.61 10.84 10.75
N GLY A 147 1.04 11.89 10.06
CA GLY A 147 1.39 13.18 10.66
C GLY A 147 0.29 14.19 10.35
N VAL A 148 -0.34 14.75 11.36
CA VAL A 148 -1.31 15.86 11.23
C VAL A 148 -0.62 17.16 11.64
N ARG A 149 -0.61 18.18 10.78
CA ARG A 149 0.05 19.45 11.07
C ARG A 149 -0.60 20.13 12.28
N THR A 150 0.19 20.69 13.19
CA THR A 150 -0.26 21.18 14.52
C THR A 150 -1.17 22.39 14.47
N ASP A 151 -1.25 23.11 13.34
CA ASP A 151 -2.20 24.19 13.11
C ASP A 151 -3.61 23.70 12.71
N ILE A 152 -3.77 22.37 12.58
CA ILE A 152 -5.05 21.73 12.29
C ILE A 152 -5.52 21.02 13.55
N TYR A 153 -6.82 21.12 13.86
CA TYR A 153 -7.40 20.36 14.97
C TYR A 153 -7.28 18.86 14.69
N ASP A 154 -6.46 18.20 15.51
CA ASP A 154 -6.12 16.78 15.32
C ASP A 154 -7.20 15.87 15.90
N MET A 155 -8.21 15.56 15.09
CA MET A 155 -9.24 14.57 15.39
C MET A 155 -8.99 13.21 14.70
N PHE A 156 -7.78 12.99 14.19
CA PHE A 156 -7.48 11.77 13.45
C PHE A 156 -7.62 10.52 14.32
N THR A 157 -8.34 9.53 13.80
CA THR A 157 -8.41 8.18 14.35
C THR A 157 -8.27 7.17 13.23
N PHE A 158 -7.54 6.08 13.50
CA PHE A 158 -7.46 4.98 12.53
C PHE A 158 -8.83 4.33 12.28
N PRO A 159 -9.08 3.82 11.06
CA PRO A 159 -10.33 3.14 10.76
C PRO A 159 -10.55 1.93 11.68
N GLN A 160 -11.82 1.66 12.02
CA GLN A 160 -12.17 0.48 12.80
C GLN A 160 -12.11 -0.77 11.93
N PRO A 161 -11.61 -1.90 12.45
CA PRO A 161 -11.64 -3.17 11.74
C PRO A 161 -13.08 -3.65 11.47
N HIS A 162 -13.27 -4.29 10.30
CA HIS A 162 -14.54 -4.96 9.92
C HIS A 162 -14.23 -6.31 9.23
N PRO A 163 -13.60 -7.26 9.95
CA PRO A 163 -13.11 -8.52 9.39
C PRO A 163 -14.23 -9.42 8.84
N GLU A 164 -15.49 -9.19 9.25
CA GLU A 164 -16.66 -9.90 8.76
C GLU A 164 -16.91 -9.71 7.25
N LYS A 165 -16.35 -8.66 6.65
CA LYS A 165 -16.40 -8.40 5.20
C LYS A 165 -15.36 -9.18 4.41
N THR A 166 -14.41 -9.84 5.08
CA THR A 166 -13.29 -10.49 4.44
C THR A 166 -13.67 -11.87 3.94
N GLN A 167 -13.48 -12.09 2.64
CA GLN A 167 -13.71 -13.37 1.99
C GLN A 167 -12.52 -14.32 2.20
N THR A 168 -12.77 -15.63 2.12
CA THR A 168 -11.72 -16.64 1.98
C THR A 168 -11.13 -16.62 0.57
N VAL A 169 -9.94 -17.20 0.40
CA VAL A 169 -9.30 -17.32 -0.92
C VAL A 169 -10.21 -18.04 -1.92
N GLY A 170 -10.84 -19.13 -1.49
CA GLY A 170 -11.76 -19.90 -2.33
C GLY A 170 -12.95 -19.07 -2.82
N ASN A 171 -13.54 -18.27 -1.94
CA ASN A 171 -14.65 -17.40 -2.33
C ASN A 171 -14.22 -16.24 -3.24
N ALA A 172 -13.07 -15.64 -2.92
CA ALA A 172 -12.56 -14.49 -3.67
C ALA A 172 -12.08 -14.86 -5.10
N LEU A 173 -11.68 -16.11 -5.33
CA LEU A 173 -11.07 -16.53 -6.59
C LEU A 173 -11.85 -17.60 -7.35
N PHE A 174 -13.00 -18.05 -6.86
CA PHE A 174 -13.74 -19.17 -7.46
C PHE A 174 -14.02 -18.97 -8.94
N ASP A 175 -14.57 -17.83 -9.33
CA ASP A 175 -14.90 -17.49 -10.71
C ASP A 175 -13.65 -17.47 -11.61
N LEU A 176 -12.53 -16.91 -11.13
CA LEU A 176 -11.26 -16.89 -11.87
C LEU A 176 -10.65 -18.30 -11.99
N MET A 177 -10.75 -19.15 -10.96
CA MET A 177 -10.27 -20.53 -11.03
C MET A 177 -11.14 -21.39 -11.94
N ALA A 178 -12.44 -21.12 -12.01
CA ALA A 178 -13.39 -21.85 -12.85
C ALA A 178 -13.47 -21.32 -14.30
N ALA A 179 -12.77 -20.24 -14.64
CA ALA A 179 -12.93 -19.51 -15.90
C ALA A 179 -12.80 -20.37 -17.17
N ASN A 180 -11.95 -21.43 -17.12
CA ASN A 180 -11.75 -22.37 -18.22
C ASN A 180 -12.51 -23.70 -18.01
N GLY A 181 -13.58 -23.68 -17.18
CA GLY A 181 -14.43 -24.85 -16.95
C GLY A 181 -13.79 -25.94 -16.07
N TRP A 182 -12.81 -25.62 -15.25
CA TRP A 182 -12.12 -26.60 -14.40
C TRP A 182 -13.09 -27.37 -13.50
N LYS A 183 -13.21 -28.68 -13.71
CA LYS A 183 -14.12 -29.56 -12.96
C LYS A 183 -13.80 -29.63 -11.47
N GLY A 184 -12.52 -29.41 -11.11
CA GLY A 184 -12.04 -29.39 -9.71
C GLY A 184 -12.31 -28.11 -8.95
N ALA A 185 -12.79 -27.03 -9.59
CA ALA A 185 -12.89 -25.70 -9.02
C ALA A 185 -13.77 -25.62 -7.76
N LEU A 186 -14.90 -26.33 -7.72
CA LEU A 186 -15.81 -26.34 -6.56
C LEU A 186 -15.13 -26.98 -5.34
N ARG A 187 -14.51 -28.15 -5.51
CA ARG A 187 -13.76 -28.84 -4.46
C ARG A 187 -12.58 -27.99 -3.99
N TRP A 188 -11.89 -27.33 -4.92
CA TRP A 188 -10.79 -26.43 -4.57
C TRP A 188 -11.29 -25.26 -3.72
N ARG A 189 -12.43 -24.62 -4.05
CA ARG A 189 -13.03 -23.53 -3.27
C ARG A 189 -13.24 -23.93 -1.81
N GLU A 190 -13.71 -25.14 -1.55
CA GLU A 190 -13.92 -25.68 -0.21
C GLU A 190 -12.58 -25.90 0.53
N THR A 191 -11.53 -26.37 -0.19
CA THR A 191 -10.18 -26.52 0.36
C THR A 191 -9.55 -25.18 0.68
N ALA A 192 -9.74 -24.15 -0.17
CA ALA A 192 -9.18 -22.82 -0.02
C ALA A 192 -10.00 -21.93 0.96
N ASN A 193 -10.64 -22.51 1.96
CA ASN A 193 -11.48 -21.84 2.94
C ASN A 193 -10.66 -21.16 4.06
N LYS A 194 -9.64 -20.39 3.69
CA LYS A 194 -8.77 -19.60 4.60
C LYS A 194 -8.49 -18.23 3.98
N ILE A 195 -7.96 -17.31 4.80
CA ILE A 195 -7.42 -16.03 4.34
C ILE A 195 -5.99 -16.28 3.86
N ALA A 196 -5.59 -15.67 2.74
CA ALA A 196 -4.28 -15.82 2.15
C ALA A 196 -3.14 -15.34 3.08
N PRO A 197 -1.98 -15.98 3.09
CA PRO A 197 -0.78 -15.38 3.65
C PRO A 197 -0.34 -14.18 2.81
N THR A 198 0.57 -13.35 3.36
CA THR A 198 1.08 -12.18 2.64
C THR A 198 1.65 -12.56 1.26
N LEU A 199 1.11 -11.96 0.21
CA LEU A 199 1.71 -12.02 -1.12
C LEU A 199 3.02 -11.22 -1.16
N VAL A 200 4.05 -11.82 -1.73
CA VAL A 200 5.35 -11.19 -1.92
C VAL A 200 5.56 -10.88 -3.40
N GLY A 201 6.26 -9.77 -3.70
CA GLY A 201 6.51 -9.33 -5.07
C GLY A 201 7.59 -10.12 -5.82
N GLY A 202 8.18 -11.12 -5.17
CA GLY A 202 9.36 -11.81 -5.71
C GLY A 202 10.64 -10.95 -5.67
N SER A 203 11.79 -11.58 -5.89
CA SER A 203 13.10 -10.92 -5.92
C SER A 203 13.54 -10.65 -7.35
N LYS A 204 14.16 -9.48 -7.61
CA LYS A 204 14.87 -9.22 -8.88
C LYS A 204 16.07 -10.16 -9.07
N LYS A 205 16.60 -10.74 -7.98
CA LYS A 205 17.86 -11.51 -7.97
C LYS A 205 17.67 -13.03 -8.04
N HIS A 206 16.50 -13.56 -7.73
CA HIS A 206 16.31 -15.02 -7.53
C HIS A 206 15.04 -15.48 -8.23
N GLY A 207 15.20 -16.27 -9.29
CA GLY A 207 14.14 -17.06 -9.94
C GLY A 207 12.97 -16.26 -10.52
N GLY A 208 11.96 -17.01 -10.98
CA GLY A 208 10.69 -16.46 -11.44
C GLY A 208 9.79 -16.02 -10.28
N PRO A 209 8.59 -15.49 -10.59
CA PRO A 209 7.64 -15.13 -9.56
C PRO A 209 7.13 -16.38 -8.84
N ASP A 210 7.19 -16.36 -7.51
CA ASP A 210 6.63 -17.37 -6.61
C ASP A 210 5.85 -16.72 -5.46
N LEU A 211 5.21 -17.51 -4.61
CA LEU A 211 4.42 -17.02 -3.49
C LEU A 211 5.23 -16.93 -2.18
N GLY A 212 6.55 -16.85 -2.27
CA GLY A 212 7.42 -16.56 -1.14
C GLY A 212 8.22 -17.76 -0.61
N PRO A 213 8.77 -17.63 0.61
CA PRO A 213 9.63 -18.67 1.21
C PRO A 213 8.85 -19.95 1.51
N THR A 214 9.55 -21.01 1.82
CA THR A 214 8.98 -22.37 2.05
C THR A 214 7.79 -22.36 2.99
N ARG A 215 7.86 -21.62 4.10
CA ARG A 215 6.72 -21.50 5.04
C ARG A 215 5.46 -20.93 4.38
N ALA A 216 5.62 -19.89 3.57
CA ALA A 216 4.49 -19.29 2.85
C ALA A 216 3.95 -20.27 1.79
N ARG A 217 4.85 -20.92 1.02
CA ARG A 217 4.45 -21.92 0.02
C ARG A 217 3.70 -23.10 0.62
N ASN A 218 4.08 -23.56 1.82
CA ASN A 218 3.35 -24.60 2.53
C ASN A 218 1.93 -24.14 2.91
N ALA A 219 1.77 -22.91 3.41
CA ALA A 219 0.46 -22.36 3.71
C ALA A 219 -0.43 -22.21 2.45
N TRP A 220 0.16 -21.89 1.29
CA TRP A 220 -0.54 -21.91 0.01
C TRP A 220 -0.93 -23.32 -0.42
N LEU A 221 -0.03 -24.31 -0.22
CA LEU A 221 -0.29 -25.71 -0.56
C LEU A 221 -1.45 -26.30 0.25
N GLU A 222 -1.59 -25.92 1.54
CA GLU A 222 -2.75 -26.29 2.37
C GLU A 222 -4.09 -25.81 1.79
N MET A 223 -4.07 -24.74 0.99
CA MET A 223 -5.22 -24.21 0.27
C MET A 223 -5.36 -24.76 -1.16
N GLY A 224 -4.61 -25.81 -1.51
CA GLY A 224 -4.62 -26.38 -2.85
C GLY A 224 -4.00 -25.46 -3.91
N ILE A 225 -3.00 -24.63 -3.52
CA ILE A 225 -2.28 -23.73 -4.42
C ILE A 225 -0.79 -24.05 -4.41
N ASP A 226 -0.22 -24.37 -5.60
CA ASP A 226 1.23 -24.53 -5.77
C ASP A 226 1.93 -23.16 -5.82
N GLY A 227 2.53 -22.78 -4.70
CA GLY A 227 3.25 -21.52 -4.53
C GLY A 227 4.63 -21.43 -5.18
N ARG A 228 5.12 -22.48 -5.88
CA ARG A 228 6.45 -22.51 -6.51
C ARG A 228 6.53 -21.73 -7.81
N GLY A 229 5.40 -21.27 -8.33
CA GLY A 229 5.35 -20.48 -9.56
C GLY A 229 3.99 -19.86 -9.78
N ILE A 230 3.88 -19.04 -10.82
CA ILE A 230 2.66 -18.35 -11.23
C ILE A 230 2.26 -18.82 -12.63
N ALA A 231 1.00 -19.21 -12.80
CA ALA A 231 0.42 -19.60 -14.07
C ALA A 231 0.19 -18.40 -14.99
N ASN A 232 0.03 -18.66 -16.31
CA ASN A 232 -0.43 -17.65 -17.25
C ASN A 232 -1.96 -17.56 -17.24
N ASP A 233 -2.61 -18.73 -17.18
CA ASP A 233 -4.05 -18.90 -17.31
C ASP A 233 -4.64 -19.72 -16.17
N ALA A 234 -5.96 -19.64 -16.02
CA ALA A 234 -6.72 -20.50 -15.13
C ALA A 234 -6.56 -21.99 -15.53
N PRO A 235 -6.77 -22.94 -14.60
CA PRO A 235 -6.74 -24.36 -14.92
C PRO A 235 -7.72 -24.70 -16.04
N SER A 236 -7.30 -25.62 -16.96
CA SER A 236 -8.18 -26.16 -17.99
C SER A 236 -9.28 -27.06 -17.42
N ALA A 237 -10.29 -27.39 -18.22
CA ALA A 237 -11.44 -28.21 -17.80
C ALA A 237 -11.05 -29.52 -17.13
N ASP A 238 -10.06 -30.22 -17.69
CA ASP A 238 -9.60 -31.52 -17.21
C ASP A 238 -8.25 -31.43 -16.45
N PHE A 239 -7.94 -30.25 -15.90
CA PHE A 239 -6.71 -30.08 -15.11
C PHE A 239 -6.71 -30.98 -13.87
N GLU A 240 -5.64 -31.75 -13.73
CA GLU A 240 -5.36 -32.57 -12.56
C GLU A 240 -4.13 -32.05 -11.83
N GLY A 241 -4.17 -32.03 -10.49
CA GLY A 241 -3.07 -31.59 -9.66
C GLY A 241 -3.38 -30.33 -8.84
N VAL A 242 -2.30 -29.65 -8.39
CA VAL A 242 -2.40 -28.45 -7.55
C VAL A 242 -2.32 -27.20 -8.43
N ALA A 243 -3.36 -26.39 -8.41
CA ALA A 243 -3.46 -25.20 -9.24
C ALA A 243 -2.44 -24.12 -8.83
N ARG A 244 -2.11 -23.21 -9.75
CA ARG A 244 -1.29 -22.02 -9.48
C ARG A 244 -2.13 -20.77 -9.67
N LEU A 245 -1.79 -19.72 -8.93
CA LEU A 245 -2.38 -18.41 -9.14
C LEU A 245 -1.88 -17.79 -10.46
N THR A 246 -2.76 -17.03 -11.10
CA THR A 246 -2.37 -16.09 -12.17
C THR A 246 -2.07 -14.71 -11.58
N PRO A 247 -1.42 -13.79 -12.32
CA PRO A 247 -1.26 -12.40 -11.86
C PRO A 247 -2.61 -11.72 -11.53
N ARG A 248 -3.67 -12.02 -12.29
CA ARG A 248 -5.02 -11.50 -12.02
C ARG A 248 -5.57 -11.97 -10.68
N MET A 249 -5.41 -13.25 -10.37
CA MET A 249 -5.81 -13.82 -9.07
C MET A 249 -5.02 -13.18 -7.91
N MET A 250 -3.71 -12.97 -8.08
CA MET A 250 -2.88 -12.26 -7.09
C MET A 250 -3.36 -10.82 -6.90
N ALA A 251 -3.69 -10.12 -7.98
CA ALA A 251 -4.19 -8.75 -7.92
C ALA A 251 -5.52 -8.64 -7.14
N ARG A 252 -6.45 -9.57 -7.38
CA ARG A 252 -7.71 -9.64 -6.64
C ARG A 252 -7.50 -9.93 -5.15
N LEU A 253 -6.58 -10.83 -4.80
CA LEU A 253 -6.20 -11.08 -3.39
C LEU A 253 -5.52 -9.88 -2.73
N GLN A 254 -4.98 -8.95 -3.51
CA GLN A 254 -4.41 -7.69 -3.01
C GLN A 254 -5.47 -6.57 -2.94
N GLY A 255 -6.69 -6.81 -3.42
CA GLY A 255 -7.78 -5.85 -3.44
C GLY A 255 -7.78 -4.89 -4.63
N PHE A 256 -7.10 -5.25 -5.72
CA PHE A 256 -7.22 -4.53 -6.99
C PHE A 256 -8.51 -4.93 -7.72
N PRO A 257 -9.15 -4.00 -8.43
CA PRO A 257 -10.25 -4.33 -9.33
C PRO A 257 -9.74 -5.10 -10.55
N ASP A 258 -10.63 -5.88 -11.19
CA ASP A 258 -10.24 -6.80 -12.25
C ASP A 258 -9.83 -6.13 -13.55
N ASP A 259 -10.25 -4.90 -13.78
CA ASP A 259 -9.89 -4.07 -14.93
C ASP A 259 -8.54 -3.35 -14.78
N TRP A 260 -7.92 -3.37 -13.59
CA TRP A 260 -6.62 -2.74 -13.40
C TRP A 260 -5.52 -3.47 -14.17
N GLN A 261 -4.84 -2.75 -15.04
CA GLN A 261 -3.79 -3.27 -15.92
C GLN A 261 -2.41 -3.13 -15.27
N PHE A 262 -1.70 -4.27 -15.18
CA PHE A 262 -0.32 -4.33 -14.74
C PHE A 262 0.63 -4.42 -15.95
N ALA A 263 1.95 -4.47 -15.69
CA ALA A 263 2.93 -4.70 -16.73
C ALA A 263 2.69 -6.03 -17.46
N ASP A 264 2.96 -6.08 -18.75
CA ASP A 264 2.75 -7.27 -19.58
C ASP A 264 3.68 -8.42 -19.17
N ARG A 265 4.89 -8.10 -18.70
CA ARG A 265 5.82 -9.09 -18.19
C ARG A 265 5.36 -9.62 -16.83
N LYS A 266 5.01 -10.91 -16.78
CA LYS A 266 4.47 -11.59 -15.59
C LYS A 266 5.28 -11.34 -14.31
N THR A 267 6.62 -11.43 -14.37
CA THR A 267 7.49 -11.18 -13.21
C THR A 267 7.38 -9.75 -12.69
N THR A 268 7.26 -8.78 -13.57
CA THR A 268 7.05 -7.37 -13.22
C THR A 268 5.66 -7.15 -12.63
N ALA A 269 4.62 -7.69 -13.27
CA ALA A 269 3.24 -7.63 -12.76
C ALA A 269 3.12 -8.21 -11.33
N CYS A 270 3.67 -9.40 -11.08
CA CYS A 270 3.65 -10.02 -9.75
C CYS A 270 4.37 -9.16 -8.71
N ARG A 271 5.49 -8.50 -9.09
CA ARG A 271 6.23 -7.60 -8.21
C ARG A 271 5.44 -6.33 -7.91
N MET A 272 4.80 -5.72 -8.92
CA MET A 272 3.91 -4.58 -8.73
C MET A 272 2.80 -4.91 -7.74
N ILE A 273 2.12 -6.05 -7.95
CA ILE A 273 1.03 -6.52 -7.10
C ILE A 273 1.52 -6.78 -5.67
N GLY A 274 2.60 -7.54 -5.51
CA GLY A 274 3.12 -7.93 -4.20
C GLY A 274 3.70 -6.77 -3.39
N ASN A 275 4.20 -5.69 -4.03
CA ASN A 275 4.72 -4.52 -3.35
C ASN A 275 3.64 -3.49 -3.01
N ALA A 276 2.50 -3.53 -3.67
CA ALA A 276 1.47 -2.53 -3.49
C ALA A 276 0.88 -2.52 -2.06
N PHE A 277 0.59 -1.33 -1.58
CA PHE A 277 -0.31 -1.15 -0.44
C PHE A 277 -1.75 -1.45 -0.89
N PRO A 278 -2.50 -2.34 -0.19
CA PRO A 278 -3.83 -2.74 -0.64
C PRO A 278 -4.79 -1.56 -0.80
N PRO A 279 -5.40 -1.38 -1.97
CA PRO A 279 -6.28 -0.25 -2.22
C PRO A 279 -7.45 -0.10 -1.25
N PRO A 280 -8.10 -1.18 -0.76
CA PRO A 280 -9.16 -1.04 0.24
C PRO A 280 -8.65 -0.45 1.56
N VAL A 281 -7.45 -0.86 2.04
CA VAL A 281 -6.87 -0.30 3.26
C VAL A 281 -6.50 1.17 3.07
N ALA A 282 -5.90 1.51 1.92
CA ALA A 282 -5.58 2.90 1.58
C ALA A 282 -6.83 3.78 1.50
N LYS A 283 -7.96 3.24 1.00
CA LYS A 283 -9.26 3.91 0.99
C LYS A 283 -9.74 4.22 2.41
N GLU A 284 -9.77 3.22 3.29
CA GLU A 284 -10.27 3.38 4.66
C GLU A 284 -9.43 4.41 5.45
N VAL A 285 -8.10 4.34 5.34
CA VAL A 285 -7.21 5.34 5.96
C VAL A 285 -7.42 6.71 5.33
N GLY A 286 -7.49 6.78 4.00
CA GLY A 286 -7.74 8.01 3.26
C GLY A 286 -9.05 8.70 3.65
N GLN A 287 -10.12 7.95 3.87
CA GLN A 287 -11.39 8.50 4.33
C GLN A 287 -11.27 9.15 5.73
N LYS A 288 -10.47 8.56 6.63
CA LYS A 288 -10.19 9.16 7.94
C LYS A 288 -9.37 10.43 7.84
N ILE A 289 -8.38 10.45 6.95
CA ILE A 289 -7.60 11.66 6.64
C ILE A 289 -8.50 12.75 6.07
N LYS A 290 -9.39 12.39 5.13
CA LYS A 290 -10.31 13.35 4.52
C LYS A 290 -11.26 13.99 5.54
N GLN A 291 -11.76 13.24 6.52
CA GLN A 291 -12.58 13.77 7.61
C GLN A 291 -11.86 14.89 8.37
N VAL A 292 -10.56 14.72 8.66
CA VAL A 292 -9.75 15.78 9.33
C VAL A 292 -9.62 17.02 8.45
N LEU A 293 -9.33 16.84 7.16
CA LEU A 293 -9.17 17.94 6.21
C LEU A 293 -10.48 18.70 5.98
N ASP A 294 -11.59 17.99 5.86
CA ASP A 294 -12.92 18.61 5.67
C ASP A 294 -13.32 19.43 6.90
N TYR A 295 -13.10 18.91 8.12
CA TYR A 295 -13.34 19.63 9.36
C TYR A 295 -12.49 20.92 9.44
N ALA A 296 -11.20 20.82 9.18
CA ALA A 296 -10.31 21.98 9.21
C ALA A 296 -10.67 23.06 8.17
N SER A 297 -11.30 22.67 7.05
CA SER A 297 -11.77 23.61 6.03
C SER A 297 -13.06 24.34 6.44
N ILE A 298 -13.87 23.75 7.31
CA ILE A 298 -15.07 24.38 7.89
C ILE A 298 -14.65 25.38 8.98
N ASP A 299 -13.73 24.98 9.86
CA ASP A 299 -13.26 25.78 10.97
C ASP A 299 -12.59 27.09 10.51
N SER A 300 -11.78 27.03 9.44
CA SER A 300 -11.15 28.21 8.83
C SER A 300 -12.17 29.22 8.28
N ARG A 301 -13.28 28.77 7.71
CA ARG A 301 -14.36 29.66 7.21
C ARG A 301 -15.14 30.32 8.33
N SER A 302 -15.38 29.60 9.44
CA SER A 302 -16.09 30.13 10.59
C SER A 302 -15.32 31.23 11.32
N THR A 303 -13.98 31.21 11.23
CA THR A 303 -13.12 32.25 11.83
C THR A 303 -12.96 33.50 10.96
N GLU A 304 -13.18 33.42 9.64
CA GLU A 304 -13.15 34.56 8.73
C GLU A 304 -14.45 35.39 8.78
N ASP A 305 -15.59 34.80 9.15
CA ASP A 305 -16.90 35.44 9.20
C ASP A 305 -17.21 36.19 10.52
N VAL A 306 -16.28 36.26 11.46
CA VAL A 306 -16.45 37.08 12.68
C VAL A 306 -16.13 38.54 12.38
N PRO A 307 -17.10 39.49 12.28
CA PRO A 307 -16.81 40.89 12.06
C PRO A 307 -15.93 41.38 13.21
N ARG A 308 -14.73 41.91 12.89
CA ARG A 308 -13.93 42.66 13.86
C ARG A 308 -14.79 43.81 14.35
N ARG A 309 -15.47 43.65 15.49
CA ARG A 309 -16.08 44.78 16.18
C ARG A 309 -14.95 45.71 16.53
N ALA A 310 -14.91 46.85 15.81
CA ALA A 310 -14.09 47.99 16.16
C ALA A 310 -14.55 48.47 17.56
N PHE A 311 -13.71 48.26 18.55
CA PHE A 311 -13.81 49.03 19.78
C PHE A 311 -13.26 50.44 19.48
N GLY A 312 -14.19 51.40 19.35
CA GLY A 312 -13.87 52.81 19.36
C GLY A 312 -13.67 53.28 20.80
#